data_f06f547ea877374f93ba35f95efa6921
#
_entry.id   f06f547ea877374f93ba35f95efa6921
#
_cell.length_a   1.000
_cell.length_b   1.000
_cell.length_c   1.000
_cell.angle_alpha   90.00
_cell.angle_beta   90.00
_cell.angle_gamma   90.00
#
_symmetry.space_group_name_H-M   'P 1'
#
loop_
_entity.id
_entity.type
_entity.pdbx_description
1 polymer ?
#
loop_
_entity_poly.entity_id
_entity_poly.type
_entity_poly.pdbx_seq_one_letter_code
_entity_poly.pdbx_strand_id
1 'polypeptide(L)'
;MASTSQLSYRSNLNFSYSALFSLGFRPFFLLAAVFAVVLMLIWALELRGITFANYYPSILWHSHELIFGFTTAVISGFLLTAVGNWTGKVMLHGHGLAALVLLWFAGRTLPFLPVEPLVVAVVDLAFYPLLIAAITKPILQNGKMKNMVFVIFCGLMALMNLLVHLDVLNIAPNMAHLGIYGALNVVVLVMLIIGGRVIPFFSERAIPDYKGRSITVVEKLVLPVAVITFLNDLWQPLALWAYGLSGLLALLLLLRVGSWFDRRLLSNPLLWVLHGGYLMIALGFLLRALLPWLQLSPFIYIHALTVGGIGLLTLGMMSRVALGHTGRPLKLPQVMHLAFYCLLVALVCRVLVLAWIQKPFLYDMSAMFWMLAFGLFVLTYIPALVSPRADKG
;
A
#
# COMPACT_ATOMS: atom_id res chain seq x y z
N MET A 1 -2.27 -41.00 -3.82
CA MET A 1 -2.46 -40.29 -5.10
C MET A 1 -2.40 -38.79 -4.82
N ALA A 2 -1.24 -38.16 -4.98
CA ALA A 2 -1.09 -36.70 -4.84
C ALA A 2 -1.72 -36.07 -6.07
N SER A 3 -2.69 -35.19 -5.84
CA SER A 3 -3.53 -34.61 -6.91
C SER A 3 -2.70 -33.77 -7.88
N THR A 4 -2.91 -34.02 -9.15
CA THR A 4 -2.36 -33.32 -10.32
C THR A 4 -2.59 -31.79 -10.36
N SER A 5 -3.22 -31.20 -9.33
CA SER A 5 -3.49 -29.77 -9.22
C SER A 5 -2.30 -28.93 -8.70
N GLN A 6 -1.24 -29.54 -8.17
CA GLN A 6 -0.04 -28.81 -7.71
C GLN A 6 0.98 -28.54 -8.81
N LEU A 7 0.89 -29.21 -9.96
CA LEU A 7 1.87 -29.09 -11.04
C LEU A 7 1.69 -27.88 -11.97
N SER A 8 0.53 -27.22 -11.94
CA SER A 8 0.25 -26.06 -12.83
C SER A 8 0.89 -24.73 -12.40
N TYR A 9 1.46 -24.64 -11.20
CA TYR A 9 2.10 -23.42 -10.70
C TYR A 9 3.60 -23.29 -11.05
N ARG A 10 4.26 -24.40 -11.41
CA ARG A 10 5.62 -24.40 -11.97
C ARG A 10 5.56 -24.26 -13.49
N SER A 11 5.03 -23.14 -13.99
CA SER A 11 5.29 -22.76 -15.39
C SER A 11 6.77 -22.41 -15.48
N ASN A 12 7.47 -22.99 -16.46
CA ASN A 12 8.82 -22.58 -16.83
C ASN A 12 8.88 -21.07 -16.92
N LEU A 13 9.92 -20.48 -16.36
CA LEU A 13 10.11 -19.01 -16.28
C LEU A 13 10.33 -18.49 -17.70
N ASN A 14 9.25 -18.22 -18.44
CA ASN A 14 9.29 -17.64 -19.78
C ASN A 14 9.26 -16.13 -19.67
N PHE A 15 10.43 -15.53 -19.43
CA PHE A 15 10.54 -14.08 -19.39
C PHE A 15 10.14 -13.48 -20.74
N SER A 16 9.20 -12.54 -20.69
CA SER A 16 8.77 -11.78 -21.86
C SER A 16 8.69 -10.30 -21.51
N TYR A 17 9.51 -9.47 -22.15
CA TYR A 17 9.46 -8.02 -22.02
C TYR A 17 8.06 -7.47 -22.33
N SER A 18 7.45 -7.94 -23.42
CA SER A 18 6.11 -7.51 -23.82
C SER A 18 5.04 -7.91 -22.80
N ALA A 19 5.18 -9.05 -22.13
CA ALA A 19 4.27 -9.45 -21.07
C ALA A 19 4.46 -8.60 -19.81
N LEU A 20 5.70 -8.39 -19.37
CA LEU A 20 6.01 -7.59 -18.17
C LEU A 20 5.49 -6.16 -18.29
N PHE A 21 5.70 -5.52 -19.44
CA PHE A 21 5.28 -4.13 -19.68
C PHE A 21 3.93 -4.01 -20.41
N SER A 22 3.09 -5.05 -20.39
CA SER A 22 1.74 -5.01 -20.98
C SER A 22 0.72 -4.24 -20.13
N LEU A 23 0.82 -4.32 -18.79
CA LEU A 23 -0.09 -3.70 -17.84
C LEU A 23 0.68 -3.21 -16.61
N GLY A 24 0.27 -2.06 -16.07
CA GLY A 24 0.99 -1.37 -15.00
C GLY A 24 1.24 -2.20 -13.75
N PHE A 25 0.28 -3.08 -13.36
CA PHE A 25 0.45 -3.89 -12.15
C PHE A 25 1.65 -4.85 -12.22
N ARG A 26 2.00 -5.36 -13.41
CA ARG A 26 3.05 -6.37 -13.55
C ARG A 26 4.42 -5.89 -13.06
N PRO A 27 5.02 -4.84 -13.65
CA PRO A 27 6.32 -4.36 -13.19
C PRO A 27 6.24 -3.70 -11.81
N PHE A 28 5.19 -2.91 -11.54
CA PHE A 28 5.10 -2.17 -10.31
C PHE A 28 4.86 -3.04 -9.08
N PHE A 29 4.05 -4.12 -9.16
CA PHE A 29 3.86 -5.03 -8.03
C PHE A 29 5.10 -5.88 -7.76
N LEU A 30 5.79 -6.31 -8.83
CA LEU A 30 7.04 -7.03 -8.67
C LEU A 30 8.09 -6.15 -7.98
N LEU A 31 8.28 -4.94 -8.48
CA LEU A 31 9.26 -4.00 -7.93
C LEU A 31 8.89 -3.52 -6.51
N ALA A 32 7.59 -3.27 -6.25
CA ALA A 32 7.13 -2.93 -4.91
C ALA A 32 7.48 -4.04 -3.91
N ALA A 33 7.22 -5.30 -4.25
CA ALA A 33 7.52 -6.42 -3.37
C ALA A 33 9.03 -6.64 -3.16
N VAL A 34 9.83 -6.55 -4.23
CA VAL A 34 11.31 -6.59 -4.12
C VAL A 34 11.80 -5.43 -3.26
N PHE A 35 11.30 -4.23 -3.52
CA PHE A 35 11.71 -3.04 -2.78
C PHE A 35 11.28 -3.10 -1.31
N ALA A 36 10.11 -3.66 -0.99
CA ALA A 36 9.69 -3.89 0.39
C ALA A 36 10.67 -4.77 1.18
N VAL A 37 11.30 -5.75 0.52
CA VAL A 37 12.36 -6.59 1.13
C VAL A 37 13.65 -5.80 1.30
N VAL A 38 14.12 -5.16 0.24
CA VAL A 38 15.39 -4.40 0.24
C VAL A 38 15.34 -3.25 1.23
N LEU A 39 14.25 -2.48 1.25
CA LEU A 39 14.04 -1.35 2.15
C LEU A 39 14.11 -1.81 3.62
N MET A 40 13.40 -2.88 3.97
CA MET A 40 13.40 -3.36 5.36
C MET A 40 14.73 -4.00 5.76
N LEU A 41 15.48 -4.58 4.81
CA LEU A 41 16.84 -5.05 5.06
C LEU A 41 17.78 -3.87 5.40
N ILE A 42 17.78 -2.81 4.57
CA ILE A 42 18.59 -1.60 4.80
C ILE A 42 18.20 -0.97 6.15
N TRP A 43 16.89 -0.83 6.43
CA TRP A 43 16.40 -0.28 7.69
C TRP A 43 16.84 -1.09 8.91
N ALA A 44 16.78 -2.43 8.84
CA ALA A 44 17.25 -3.31 9.91
C ALA A 44 18.76 -3.19 10.16
N LEU A 45 19.54 -2.96 9.11
CA LEU A 45 20.99 -2.70 9.21
C LEU A 45 21.25 -1.33 9.85
N GLU A 46 20.52 -0.28 9.46
CA GLU A 46 20.64 1.06 10.05
C GLU A 46 20.29 1.07 11.55
N LEU A 47 19.27 0.33 11.96
CA LEU A 47 18.91 0.16 13.38
C LEU A 47 20.02 -0.52 14.20
N ARG A 48 20.94 -1.23 13.55
CA ARG A 48 22.12 -1.86 14.14
C ARG A 48 23.39 -1.00 14.04
N GLY A 49 23.26 0.24 13.58
CA GLY A 49 24.36 1.20 13.46
C GLY A 49 25.16 1.10 12.17
N ILE A 50 24.73 0.30 11.18
CA ILE A 50 25.35 0.28 9.86
C ILE A 50 24.71 1.40 9.03
N THR A 51 25.43 2.51 8.90
CA THR A 51 24.92 3.69 8.18
C THR A 51 25.27 3.62 6.69
N PHE A 52 24.33 4.08 5.85
CA PHE A 52 24.52 4.27 4.43
C PHE A 52 24.54 5.77 4.12
N ALA A 53 25.43 6.19 3.23
CA ALA A 53 25.36 7.54 2.69
C ALA A 53 24.01 7.72 1.99
N ASN A 54 23.26 8.75 2.38
CA ASN A 54 21.90 8.94 1.88
C ASN A 54 21.55 10.43 1.85
N TYR A 55 20.78 10.80 0.85
CA TYR A 55 20.18 12.14 0.71
C TYR A 55 19.26 12.51 1.89
N TYR A 56 18.53 11.52 2.42
CA TYR A 56 17.63 11.68 3.57
C TYR A 56 18.30 11.26 4.89
N PRO A 57 17.97 11.90 6.03
CA PRO A 57 18.19 11.29 7.35
C PRO A 57 17.51 9.92 7.48
N SER A 58 18.10 8.97 8.20
CA SER A 58 17.67 7.56 8.25
C SER A 58 16.18 7.35 8.54
N ILE A 59 15.61 7.99 9.58
CA ILE A 59 14.18 7.87 9.91
C ILE A 59 13.30 8.47 8.80
N LEU A 60 13.71 9.58 8.23
CA LEU A 60 13.00 10.22 7.13
C LEU A 60 13.04 9.35 5.89
N TRP A 61 14.22 8.77 5.56
CA TRP A 61 14.38 7.81 4.47
C TRP A 61 13.43 6.62 4.62
N HIS A 62 13.42 5.98 5.79
CA HIS A 62 12.52 4.85 6.07
C HIS A 62 11.05 5.22 5.81
N SER A 63 10.59 6.36 6.34
CA SER A 63 9.22 6.82 6.19
C SER A 63 8.90 7.20 4.74
N HIS A 64 9.81 7.91 4.08
CA HIS A 64 9.68 8.34 2.69
C HIS A 64 9.59 7.14 1.75
N GLU A 65 10.49 6.18 1.87
CA GLU A 65 10.55 5.04 0.98
C GLU A 65 9.40 4.04 1.17
N LEU A 66 8.84 3.92 2.38
CA LEU A 66 7.62 3.14 2.58
C LEU A 66 6.39 3.77 1.92
N ILE A 67 6.30 5.10 1.93
CA ILE A 67 5.15 5.83 1.39
C ILE A 67 5.34 6.13 -0.10
N PHE A 68 6.39 6.87 -0.45
CA PHE A 68 6.64 7.34 -1.82
C PHE A 68 7.36 6.30 -2.69
N GLY A 69 8.05 5.35 -2.09
CA GLY A 69 8.64 4.20 -2.78
C GLY A 69 7.65 3.05 -2.89
N PHE A 70 7.51 2.25 -1.84
CA PHE A 70 6.72 1.00 -1.84
C PHE A 70 5.24 1.24 -2.13
N THR A 71 4.56 2.06 -1.30
CA THR A 71 3.11 2.26 -1.42
C THR A 71 2.73 2.92 -2.73
N THR A 72 3.53 3.89 -3.19
CA THR A 72 3.34 4.55 -4.49
C THR A 72 3.48 3.57 -5.66
N ALA A 73 4.43 2.64 -5.64
CA ALA A 73 4.53 1.61 -6.66
C ALA A 73 3.28 0.73 -6.71
N VAL A 74 2.76 0.30 -5.55
CA VAL A 74 1.51 -0.49 -5.48
C VAL A 74 0.33 0.31 -6.03
N ILE A 75 0.16 1.56 -5.61
CA ILE A 75 -0.92 2.45 -6.09
C ILE A 75 -0.81 2.67 -7.60
N SER A 76 0.39 2.92 -8.11
CA SER A 76 0.62 3.14 -9.55
C SER A 76 0.29 1.92 -10.38
N GLY A 77 0.74 0.74 -9.96
CA GLY A 77 0.39 -0.52 -10.61
C GLY A 77 -1.11 -0.77 -10.62
N PHE A 78 -1.78 -0.47 -9.50
CA PHE A 78 -3.23 -0.55 -9.38
C PHE A 78 -3.93 0.46 -10.31
N LEU A 79 -3.60 1.75 -10.25
CA LEU A 79 -4.27 2.80 -11.01
C LEU A 79 -4.08 2.62 -12.53
N LEU A 80 -2.86 2.34 -12.99
CA LEU A 80 -2.58 2.10 -14.40
C LEU A 80 -3.31 0.85 -14.96
N THR A 81 -3.77 -0.04 -14.08
CA THR A 81 -4.58 -1.20 -14.48
C THR A 81 -6.08 -0.91 -14.32
N ALA A 82 -6.49 -0.38 -13.19
CA ALA A 82 -7.89 -0.15 -12.86
C ALA A 82 -8.53 0.93 -13.74
N VAL A 83 -7.82 2.03 -14.04
CA VAL A 83 -8.31 3.09 -14.93
C VAL A 83 -8.59 2.54 -16.31
N GLY A 84 -7.72 1.66 -16.85
CA GLY A 84 -7.98 0.96 -18.12
C GLY A 84 -9.29 0.17 -18.08
N ASN A 85 -9.52 -0.60 -17.02
CA ASN A 85 -10.76 -1.37 -16.85
C ASN A 85 -12.00 -0.48 -16.69
N TRP A 86 -11.88 0.63 -15.96
CA TRP A 86 -13.00 1.54 -15.73
C TRP A 86 -13.39 2.35 -16.99
N THR A 87 -12.40 2.67 -17.82
CA THR A 87 -12.59 3.53 -18.99
C THR A 87 -12.68 2.75 -20.31
N GLY A 88 -12.25 1.50 -20.34
CA GLY A 88 -12.11 0.71 -21.56
C GLY A 88 -11.00 1.23 -22.48
N LYS A 89 -10.12 2.10 -22.00
CA LYS A 89 -9.03 2.70 -22.79
C LYS A 89 -7.72 1.95 -22.56
N VAL A 90 -6.89 1.95 -23.60
CA VAL A 90 -5.52 1.44 -23.50
C VAL A 90 -4.71 2.38 -22.61
N MET A 91 -4.08 1.80 -21.61
CA MET A 91 -3.22 2.51 -20.67
C MET A 91 -1.77 2.50 -21.12
N LEU A 92 -0.93 3.23 -20.41
CA LEU A 92 0.52 3.24 -20.64
C LEU A 92 1.07 1.81 -20.61
N HIS A 93 1.80 1.41 -21.67
CA HIS A 93 2.37 0.07 -21.85
C HIS A 93 3.69 0.13 -22.63
N GLY A 94 4.38 -1.01 -22.77
CA GLY A 94 5.63 -1.12 -23.51
C GLY A 94 6.71 -0.17 -23.00
N HIS A 95 7.40 0.51 -23.91
CA HIS A 95 8.51 1.43 -23.57
C HIS A 95 8.09 2.62 -22.71
N GLY A 96 6.86 3.14 -22.86
CA GLY A 96 6.35 4.21 -22.02
C GLY A 96 6.18 3.78 -20.57
N LEU A 97 5.65 2.58 -20.35
CA LEU A 97 5.56 2.00 -18.99
C LEU A 97 6.95 1.69 -18.42
N ALA A 98 7.86 1.17 -19.24
CA ALA A 98 9.24 0.93 -18.83
C ALA A 98 9.95 2.22 -18.41
N ALA A 99 9.76 3.32 -19.14
CA ALA A 99 10.33 4.62 -18.78
C ALA A 99 9.80 5.14 -17.44
N LEU A 100 8.49 5.00 -17.18
CA LEU A 100 7.90 5.38 -15.88
C LEU A 100 8.45 4.52 -14.74
N VAL A 101 8.65 3.22 -14.97
CA VAL A 101 9.26 2.29 -14.02
C VAL A 101 10.72 2.65 -13.74
N LEU A 102 11.48 2.99 -14.77
CA LEU A 102 12.89 3.42 -14.61
C LEU A 102 12.99 4.74 -13.84
N LEU A 103 12.08 5.68 -14.08
CA LEU A 103 12.02 6.92 -13.31
C LEU A 103 11.75 6.66 -11.82
N TRP A 104 10.77 5.79 -11.52
CA TRP A 104 10.51 5.36 -10.14
C TRP A 104 11.76 4.73 -9.50
N PHE A 105 12.44 3.84 -10.22
CA PHE A 105 13.64 3.15 -9.75
C PHE A 105 14.80 4.12 -9.54
N ALA A 106 14.97 5.11 -10.42
CA ALA A 106 15.98 6.16 -10.26
C ALA A 106 15.75 6.96 -8.96
N GLY A 107 14.51 7.33 -8.64
CA GLY A 107 14.19 7.99 -7.38
C GLY A 107 14.56 7.17 -6.13
N ARG A 108 14.61 5.84 -6.23
CA ARG A 108 15.01 4.93 -5.11
C ARG A 108 16.50 4.73 -5.00
N THR A 109 17.25 4.92 -6.09
CA THR A 109 18.68 4.64 -6.14
C THR A 109 19.53 5.90 -6.01
N LEU A 110 19.11 7.01 -6.61
CA LEU A 110 19.85 8.27 -6.58
C LEU A 110 20.16 8.81 -5.15
N PRO A 111 19.28 8.64 -4.14
CA PRO A 111 19.58 9.05 -2.76
C PRO A 111 20.85 8.47 -2.17
N PHE A 112 21.32 7.32 -2.68
CA PHE A 112 22.53 6.65 -2.22
C PHE A 112 23.79 6.99 -3.04
N LEU A 113 23.64 7.80 -4.07
CA LEU A 113 24.74 8.16 -4.97
C LEU A 113 25.26 9.58 -4.68
N PRO A 114 26.53 9.87 -4.93
CA PRO A 114 27.12 11.18 -4.74
C PRO A 114 26.73 12.14 -5.88
N VAL A 115 25.41 12.45 -5.96
CA VAL A 115 24.85 13.38 -6.93
C VAL A 115 24.33 14.62 -6.22
N GLU A 116 24.17 15.72 -6.97
CA GLU A 116 23.59 16.96 -6.44
C GLU A 116 22.21 16.72 -5.81
N PRO A 117 21.94 17.20 -4.58
CA PRO A 117 20.67 17.01 -3.88
C PRO A 117 19.45 17.43 -4.71
N LEU A 118 19.55 18.50 -5.50
CA LEU A 118 18.49 18.98 -6.37
C LEU A 118 18.15 17.95 -7.46
N VAL A 119 19.11 17.19 -7.98
CA VAL A 119 18.88 16.14 -8.98
C VAL A 119 18.03 15.02 -8.37
N VAL A 120 18.33 14.60 -7.14
CA VAL A 120 17.54 13.61 -6.41
C VAL A 120 16.07 14.08 -6.30
N ALA A 121 15.87 15.32 -5.83
CA ALA A 121 14.54 15.89 -5.66
C ALA A 121 13.77 15.99 -6.99
N VAL A 122 14.39 16.50 -8.05
CA VAL A 122 13.73 16.65 -9.36
C VAL A 122 13.34 15.31 -9.95
N VAL A 123 14.21 14.30 -9.88
CA VAL A 123 13.93 12.97 -10.44
C VAL A 123 12.79 12.29 -9.69
N ASP A 124 12.81 12.35 -8.36
CA ASP A 124 11.75 11.73 -7.55
C ASP A 124 10.40 12.44 -7.74
N LEU A 125 10.38 13.77 -7.72
CA LEU A 125 9.18 14.58 -7.94
C LEU A 125 8.60 14.43 -9.35
N ALA A 126 9.39 14.14 -10.37
CA ALA A 126 8.94 13.97 -11.76
C ALA A 126 7.99 12.77 -11.94
N PHE A 127 8.01 11.82 -11.03
CA PHE A 127 7.19 10.60 -11.13
C PHE A 127 5.68 10.89 -11.13
N TYR A 128 5.21 11.70 -10.17
CA TYR A 128 3.77 11.95 -10.04
C TYR A 128 3.16 12.73 -11.20
N PRO A 129 3.76 13.80 -11.73
CA PRO A 129 3.26 14.46 -12.94
C PRO A 129 3.09 13.52 -14.12
N LEU A 130 4.02 12.59 -14.34
CA LEU A 130 3.92 11.60 -15.43
C LEU A 130 2.82 10.56 -15.15
N LEU A 131 2.67 10.10 -13.92
CA LEU A 131 1.57 9.21 -13.52
C LEU A 131 0.21 9.91 -13.70
N ILE A 132 0.10 11.17 -13.26
CA ILE A 132 -1.10 12.01 -13.43
C ILE A 132 -1.46 12.13 -14.91
N ALA A 133 -0.49 12.47 -15.77
CA ALA A 133 -0.71 12.57 -17.21
C ALA A 133 -1.21 11.25 -17.81
N ALA A 134 -0.64 10.12 -17.37
CA ALA A 134 -1.01 8.78 -17.86
C ALA A 134 -2.45 8.37 -17.49
N ILE A 135 -2.98 8.79 -16.32
CA ILE A 135 -4.33 8.41 -15.86
C ILE A 135 -5.40 9.44 -16.23
N THR A 136 -5.05 10.74 -16.32
CA THR A 136 -6.03 11.82 -16.55
C THR A 136 -6.68 11.72 -17.91
N LYS A 137 -5.89 11.57 -18.99
CA LYS A 137 -6.40 11.51 -20.36
C LYS A 137 -7.47 10.42 -20.57
N PRO A 138 -7.27 9.16 -20.16
CA PRO A 138 -8.30 8.12 -20.28
C PRO A 138 -9.58 8.42 -19.49
N ILE A 139 -9.46 9.02 -18.28
CA ILE A 139 -10.61 9.37 -17.44
C ILE A 139 -11.46 10.45 -18.12
N LEU A 140 -10.83 11.52 -18.62
CA LEU A 140 -11.52 12.61 -19.31
C LEU A 140 -12.20 12.13 -20.59
N GLN A 141 -11.52 11.33 -21.40
CA GLN A 141 -12.06 10.80 -22.66
C GLN A 141 -13.28 9.89 -22.48
N ASN A 142 -13.47 9.28 -21.32
CA ASN A 142 -14.61 8.42 -21.02
C ASN A 142 -15.73 9.12 -20.25
N GLY A 143 -15.55 10.38 -19.85
CA GLY A 143 -16.54 11.12 -19.07
C GLY A 143 -16.81 10.60 -17.64
N LYS A 144 -15.97 9.67 -17.14
CA LYS A 144 -16.13 9.10 -15.79
C LYS A 144 -15.52 9.99 -14.71
N MET A 145 -16.02 11.21 -14.60
CA MET A 145 -15.51 12.27 -13.72
C MET A 145 -15.35 11.87 -12.25
N LYS A 146 -16.17 10.93 -11.76
CA LYS A 146 -16.02 10.38 -10.39
C LYS A 146 -14.66 9.76 -10.10
N ASN A 147 -13.91 9.36 -11.14
CA ASN A 147 -12.57 8.79 -11.01
C ASN A 147 -11.48 9.87 -10.99
N MET A 148 -11.82 11.15 -11.22
CA MET A 148 -10.88 12.26 -11.06
C MET A 148 -10.35 12.41 -9.63
N VAL A 149 -11.05 11.84 -8.65
CA VAL A 149 -10.57 11.76 -7.27
C VAL A 149 -9.17 11.14 -7.16
N PHE A 150 -8.84 10.17 -8.02
CA PHE A 150 -7.51 9.53 -8.02
C PHE A 150 -6.42 10.45 -8.62
N VAL A 151 -6.78 11.32 -9.56
CA VAL A 151 -5.88 12.36 -10.07
C VAL A 151 -5.57 13.38 -8.97
N ILE A 152 -6.60 13.79 -8.22
CA ILE A 152 -6.44 14.69 -7.07
C ILE A 152 -5.53 14.05 -6.01
N PHE A 153 -5.72 12.76 -5.70
CA PHE A 153 -4.85 12.06 -4.75
C PHE A 153 -3.40 11.99 -5.22
N CYS A 154 -3.14 11.72 -6.49
CA CYS A 154 -1.78 11.77 -7.02
C CYS A 154 -1.18 13.20 -6.93
N GLY A 155 -1.99 14.24 -7.14
CA GLY A 155 -1.59 15.64 -6.95
C GLY A 155 -1.25 15.96 -5.48
N LEU A 156 -2.07 15.49 -4.55
CA LEU A 156 -1.78 15.63 -3.12
C LEU A 156 -0.52 14.87 -2.70
N MET A 157 -0.32 13.66 -3.20
CA MET A 157 0.92 12.90 -2.96
C MET A 157 2.14 13.65 -3.52
N ALA A 158 2.04 14.23 -4.73
CA ALA A 158 3.11 15.07 -5.30
C ALA A 158 3.42 16.29 -4.42
N LEU A 159 2.39 16.95 -3.90
CA LEU A 159 2.55 18.10 -2.99
C LEU A 159 3.23 17.67 -1.68
N MET A 160 2.79 16.57 -1.08
CA MET A 160 3.38 16.06 0.17
C MET A 160 4.84 15.65 -0.05
N ASN A 161 5.17 15.03 -1.19
CA ASN A 161 6.54 14.68 -1.55
C ASN A 161 7.41 15.95 -1.74
N LEU A 162 6.86 16.97 -2.39
CA LEU A 162 7.53 18.26 -2.53
C LEU A 162 7.90 18.87 -1.17
N LEU A 163 6.99 18.82 -0.19
CA LEU A 163 7.27 19.34 1.16
C LEU A 163 8.45 18.63 1.81
N VAL A 164 8.59 17.30 1.62
CA VAL A 164 9.74 16.55 2.14
C VAL A 164 11.04 17.02 1.48
N HIS A 165 11.05 17.17 0.16
CA HIS A 165 12.25 17.64 -0.55
C HIS A 165 12.63 19.08 -0.21
N LEU A 166 11.65 19.97 -0.04
CA LEU A 166 11.91 21.36 0.38
C LEU A 166 12.58 21.44 1.76
N ASP A 167 12.22 20.54 2.67
CA ASP A 167 12.85 20.44 3.99
C ASP A 167 14.30 19.92 3.85
N VAL A 168 14.50 18.80 3.17
CA VAL A 168 15.83 18.19 2.99
C VAL A 168 16.80 19.13 2.27
N LEU A 169 16.28 19.94 1.34
CA LEU A 169 17.07 20.97 0.64
C LEU A 169 17.26 22.25 1.47
N ASN A 170 16.74 22.33 2.69
CA ASN A 170 16.74 23.53 3.56
C ASN A 170 16.10 24.77 2.94
N ILE A 171 15.17 24.59 1.97
CA ILE A 171 14.38 25.68 1.37
C ILE A 171 13.20 26.05 2.27
N ALA A 172 12.53 25.04 2.85
CA ALA A 172 11.43 25.23 3.79
C ALA A 172 11.61 24.24 4.98
N PRO A 173 12.35 24.62 6.03
CA PRO A 173 12.63 23.76 7.17
C PRO A 173 11.36 23.33 7.92
N ASN A 174 11.37 22.14 8.52
CA ASN A 174 10.28 21.51 9.28
C ASN A 174 9.03 21.10 8.48
N MET A 175 9.11 21.05 7.14
CA MET A 175 8.01 20.62 6.29
C MET A 175 7.97 19.09 6.07
N ALA A 176 9.08 18.36 6.32
CA ALA A 176 9.12 16.91 6.09
C ALA A 176 8.10 16.14 6.93
N HIS A 177 7.89 16.54 8.20
CA HIS A 177 6.87 15.93 9.04
C HIS A 177 5.46 16.07 8.42
N LEU A 178 5.11 17.28 7.98
CA LEU A 178 3.85 17.55 7.31
C LEU A 178 3.72 16.73 6.01
N GLY A 179 4.80 16.64 5.22
CA GLY A 179 4.86 15.85 3.99
C GLY A 179 4.61 14.36 4.24
N ILE A 180 5.30 13.75 5.21
CA ILE A 180 5.19 12.32 5.52
C ILE A 180 3.80 11.97 6.08
N TYR A 181 3.33 12.69 7.10
CA TYR A 181 2.04 12.38 7.73
C TYR A 181 0.86 12.76 6.82
N GLY A 182 0.97 13.85 6.07
CA GLY A 182 0.00 14.22 5.04
C GLY A 182 -0.11 13.14 3.96
N ALA A 183 1.01 12.62 3.45
CA ALA A 183 1.01 11.53 2.49
C ALA A 183 0.42 10.24 3.06
N LEU A 184 0.73 9.88 4.31
CA LEU A 184 0.12 8.74 4.99
C LEU A 184 -1.41 8.89 5.05
N ASN A 185 -1.91 10.06 5.43
CA ASN A 185 -3.35 10.35 5.48
C ASN A 185 -4.00 10.23 4.09
N VAL A 186 -3.34 10.72 3.03
CA VAL A 186 -3.81 10.56 1.64
C VAL A 186 -3.87 9.08 1.25
N VAL A 187 -2.85 8.29 1.56
CA VAL A 187 -2.83 6.84 1.30
C VAL A 187 -3.98 6.14 2.03
N VAL A 188 -4.19 6.44 3.30
CA VAL A 188 -5.30 5.87 4.09
C VAL A 188 -6.63 6.25 3.47
N LEU A 189 -6.83 7.50 3.05
CA LEU A 189 -8.07 7.95 2.40
C LEU A 189 -8.34 7.17 1.11
N VAL A 190 -7.32 6.96 0.27
CA VAL A 190 -7.41 6.09 -0.92
C VAL A 190 -7.86 4.68 -0.53
N MET A 191 -7.28 4.10 0.54
CA MET A 191 -7.67 2.77 1.02
C MET A 191 -9.10 2.72 1.55
N LEU A 192 -9.58 3.77 2.23
CA LEU A 192 -10.97 3.86 2.69
C LEU A 192 -11.95 3.90 1.51
N ILE A 193 -11.60 4.60 0.43
CA ILE A 193 -12.44 4.69 -0.78
C ILE A 193 -12.42 3.40 -1.58
N ILE A 194 -11.21 2.89 -1.89
CA ILE A 194 -11.06 1.68 -2.69
C ILE A 194 -11.58 0.47 -1.91
N GLY A 195 -11.15 0.30 -0.66
CA GLY A 195 -11.56 -0.79 0.20
C GLY A 195 -13.07 -0.85 0.39
N GLY A 196 -13.71 0.31 0.60
CA GLY A 196 -15.16 0.40 0.72
C GLY A 196 -15.94 -0.05 -0.52
N ARG A 197 -15.34 0.01 -1.71
CA ARG A 197 -15.95 -0.46 -2.96
C ARG A 197 -15.60 -1.91 -3.28
N VAL A 198 -14.34 -2.26 -3.04
CA VAL A 198 -13.74 -3.49 -3.58
C VAL A 198 -13.93 -4.67 -2.62
N ILE A 199 -13.87 -4.45 -1.31
CA ILE A 199 -13.98 -5.53 -0.33
C ILE A 199 -15.38 -6.17 -0.37
N PRO A 200 -16.50 -5.40 -0.26
CA PRO A 200 -17.83 -5.98 -0.41
C PRO A 200 -18.04 -6.65 -1.77
N PHE A 201 -17.64 -5.99 -2.85
CA PHE A 201 -17.75 -6.54 -4.20
C PHE A 201 -17.04 -7.89 -4.38
N PHE A 202 -15.86 -8.07 -3.80
CA PHE A 202 -15.15 -9.35 -3.87
C PHE A 202 -15.79 -10.40 -2.99
N SER A 203 -16.37 -10.02 -1.86
CA SER A 203 -17.10 -10.91 -0.97
C SER A 203 -18.38 -11.45 -1.64
N GLU A 204 -19.14 -10.57 -2.30
CA GLU A 204 -20.32 -10.93 -3.08
C GLU A 204 -20.03 -11.92 -4.21
N ARG A 205 -18.87 -11.73 -4.88
CA ARG A 205 -18.48 -12.62 -5.99
C ARG A 205 -17.93 -13.97 -5.54
N ALA A 206 -17.40 -14.06 -4.33
CA ALA A 206 -16.72 -15.26 -3.86
C ALA A 206 -17.60 -16.12 -2.93
N ILE A 207 -18.62 -15.56 -2.31
CA ILE A 207 -19.49 -16.25 -1.35
C ILE A 207 -20.91 -16.27 -1.89
N PRO A 208 -21.48 -17.45 -2.19
CA PRO A 208 -22.88 -17.58 -2.57
C PRO A 208 -23.80 -16.96 -1.51
N ASP A 209 -24.85 -16.27 -1.95
CA ASP A 209 -25.86 -15.62 -1.10
C ASP A 209 -25.29 -14.63 -0.06
N TYR A 210 -24.05 -14.14 -0.27
CA TYR A 210 -23.52 -13.06 0.55
C TYR A 210 -24.29 -11.77 0.31
N LYS A 211 -24.86 -11.25 1.40
CA LYS A 211 -25.50 -9.94 1.40
C LYS A 211 -24.73 -9.02 2.35
N GLY A 212 -23.73 -8.35 1.82
CA GLY A 212 -23.05 -7.27 2.54
C GLY A 212 -24.08 -6.24 2.98
N ARG A 213 -24.12 -5.97 4.29
CA ARG A 213 -24.99 -4.93 4.83
C ARG A 213 -24.32 -3.58 4.65
N SER A 214 -25.05 -2.57 4.20
CA SER A 214 -24.58 -1.19 4.13
C SER A 214 -25.38 -0.35 5.12
N ILE A 215 -24.67 0.25 6.09
CA ILE A 215 -25.30 1.19 7.03
C ILE A 215 -25.19 2.57 6.42
N THR A 216 -26.30 3.06 5.84
CA THR A 216 -26.34 4.30 5.05
C THR A 216 -25.69 5.50 5.75
N VAL A 217 -25.92 5.67 7.06
CA VAL A 217 -25.33 6.78 7.84
C VAL A 217 -23.81 6.63 7.91
N VAL A 218 -23.30 5.42 8.16
CA VAL A 218 -21.86 5.13 8.23
C VAL A 218 -21.21 5.43 6.88
N GLU A 219 -21.78 4.95 5.78
CA GLU A 219 -21.24 5.18 4.43
C GLU A 219 -21.17 6.68 4.06
N LYS A 220 -22.14 7.47 4.53
CA LYS A 220 -22.14 8.93 4.32
C LYS A 220 -21.14 9.67 5.19
N LEU A 221 -20.84 9.18 6.39
CA LEU A 221 -20.00 9.88 7.37
C LEU A 221 -18.53 9.49 7.32
N VAL A 222 -18.16 8.26 6.91
CA VAL A 222 -16.76 7.79 6.92
C VAL A 222 -15.81 8.75 6.20
N LEU A 223 -16.12 9.16 4.99
CA LEU A 223 -15.22 10.01 4.21
C LEU A 223 -15.15 11.45 4.74
N PRO A 224 -16.26 12.15 5.03
CA PRO A 224 -16.21 13.47 5.66
C PRO A 224 -15.44 13.47 6.97
N VAL A 225 -15.70 12.52 7.87
CA VAL A 225 -14.99 12.44 9.16
C VAL A 225 -13.51 12.14 8.94
N ALA A 226 -13.15 11.25 8.01
CA ALA A 226 -11.75 11.00 7.67
C ALA A 226 -11.05 12.27 7.16
N VAL A 227 -11.68 13.00 6.24
CA VAL A 227 -11.12 14.26 5.71
C VAL A 227 -10.93 15.29 6.83
N ILE A 228 -11.93 15.48 7.69
CA ILE A 228 -11.84 16.41 8.83
C ILE A 228 -10.71 15.98 9.78
N THR A 229 -10.60 14.69 10.09
CA THR A 229 -9.51 14.15 10.93
C THR A 229 -8.15 14.46 10.31
N PHE A 230 -7.98 14.24 9.01
CA PHE A 230 -6.69 14.44 8.33
C PHE A 230 -6.34 15.92 8.17
N LEU A 231 -7.31 16.78 7.91
CA LEU A 231 -7.08 18.23 7.90
C LEU A 231 -6.70 18.73 9.29
N ASN A 232 -7.35 18.23 10.35
CA ASN A 232 -6.95 18.55 11.72
C ASN A 232 -5.52 18.08 12.04
N ASP A 233 -5.10 16.93 11.51
CA ASP A 233 -3.74 16.41 11.70
C ASP A 233 -2.66 17.31 11.11
N LEU A 234 -2.97 18.00 10.02
CA LEU A 234 -2.06 18.96 9.42
C LEU A 234 -1.91 20.24 10.24
N TRP A 235 -2.91 20.54 11.09
CA TRP A 235 -2.96 21.80 11.86
C TRP A 235 -2.63 21.59 13.33
N GLN A 236 -3.32 20.67 13.98
CA GLN A 236 -3.22 20.44 15.44
C GLN A 236 -3.33 18.94 15.77
N PRO A 237 -2.32 18.13 15.44
CA PRO A 237 -2.39 16.67 15.58
C PRO A 237 -2.49 16.18 17.03
N LEU A 238 -2.06 16.98 18.00
CA LEU A 238 -2.03 16.63 19.41
C LEU A 238 -3.14 17.30 20.24
N ALA A 239 -4.05 18.03 19.61
CA ALA A 239 -5.19 18.62 20.30
C ALA A 239 -6.15 17.54 20.81
N LEU A 240 -6.81 17.77 21.95
CA LEU A 240 -7.71 16.78 22.55
C LEU A 240 -8.84 16.33 21.60
N TRP A 241 -9.38 17.24 20.80
CA TRP A 241 -10.39 16.90 19.79
C TRP A 241 -9.85 16.03 18.64
N ALA A 242 -8.52 16.05 18.34
CA ALA A 242 -7.93 15.17 17.34
C ALA A 242 -8.07 13.70 17.75
N TYR A 243 -7.93 13.40 19.05
CA TYR A 243 -8.17 12.06 19.60
C TYR A 243 -9.65 11.69 19.52
N GLY A 244 -10.55 12.65 19.80
CA GLY A 244 -12.00 12.47 19.68
C GLY A 244 -12.42 12.18 18.22
N LEU A 245 -11.89 12.94 17.24
CA LEU A 245 -12.13 12.68 15.81
C LEU A 245 -11.61 11.31 15.39
N SER A 246 -10.44 10.92 15.89
CA SER A 246 -9.89 9.57 15.63
C SER A 246 -10.78 8.47 16.21
N GLY A 247 -11.33 8.67 17.38
CA GLY A 247 -12.29 7.75 18.01
C GLY A 247 -13.60 7.63 17.24
N LEU A 248 -14.14 8.75 16.76
CA LEU A 248 -15.32 8.76 15.91
C LEU A 248 -15.04 8.04 14.57
N LEU A 249 -13.91 8.31 13.93
CA LEU A 249 -13.52 7.62 12.72
C LEU A 249 -13.34 6.13 12.96
N ALA A 250 -12.68 5.72 14.04
CA ALA A 250 -12.52 4.32 14.41
C ALA A 250 -13.87 3.61 14.57
N LEU A 251 -14.82 4.23 15.29
CA LEU A 251 -16.17 3.70 15.48
C LEU A 251 -16.88 3.50 14.14
N LEU A 252 -16.86 4.50 13.26
CA LEU A 252 -17.46 4.41 11.93
C LEU A 252 -16.84 3.28 11.10
N LEU A 253 -15.50 3.13 11.12
CA LEU A 253 -14.79 2.08 10.39
C LEU A 253 -15.06 0.69 10.97
N LEU A 254 -15.16 0.56 12.31
CA LEU A 254 -15.54 -0.71 12.96
C LEU A 254 -16.97 -1.12 12.61
N LEU A 255 -17.90 -0.18 12.64
CA LEU A 255 -19.29 -0.42 12.20
C LEU A 255 -19.34 -0.83 10.71
N ARG A 256 -18.53 -0.16 9.88
CA ARG A 256 -18.44 -0.45 8.45
C ARG A 256 -17.92 -1.86 8.17
N VAL A 257 -16.76 -2.23 8.73
CA VAL A 257 -16.18 -3.56 8.50
C VAL A 257 -17.02 -4.65 9.17
N GLY A 258 -17.62 -4.38 10.32
CA GLY A 258 -18.55 -5.28 11.01
C GLY A 258 -19.81 -5.56 10.17
N SER A 259 -20.30 -4.56 9.43
CA SER A 259 -21.46 -4.72 8.55
C SER A 259 -21.18 -5.60 7.31
N TRP A 260 -19.90 -5.76 6.94
CA TRP A 260 -19.45 -6.64 5.86
C TRP A 260 -19.13 -8.05 6.33
N PHE A 261 -19.11 -8.31 7.64
CA PHE A 261 -18.63 -9.57 8.18
C PHE A 261 -19.60 -10.73 7.92
N ASP A 262 -19.05 -11.84 7.40
CA ASP A 262 -19.69 -13.14 7.26
C ASP A 262 -18.65 -14.21 7.67
N ARG A 263 -19.03 -15.17 8.49
CA ARG A 263 -18.09 -16.21 8.98
C ARG A 263 -17.39 -16.98 7.85
N ARG A 264 -18.06 -17.12 6.69
CA ARG A 264 -17.51 -17.78 5.50
C ARG A 264 -16.32 -17.02 4.88
N LEU A 265 -16.14 -15.73 5.18
CA LEU A 265 -14.96 -14.97 4.78
C LEU A 265 -13.67 -15.55 5.32
N LEU A 266 -13.71 -16.13 6.53
CA LEU A 266 -12.53 -16.69 7.21
C LEU A 266 -11.95 -17.92 6.50
N SER A 267 -12.77 -18.63 5.72
CA SER A 267 -12.31 -19.76 4.92
C SER A 267 -11.62 -19.36 3.61
N ASN A 268 -11.73 -18.09 3.19
CA ASN A 268 -11.13 -17.59 1.96
C ASN A 268 -10.01 -16.58 2.25
N PRO A 269 -8.74 -16.96 2.09
CA PRO A 269 -7.60 -16.10 2.42
C PRO A 269 -7.56 -14.79 1.63
N LEU A 270 -7.99 -14.80 0.37
CA LEU A 270 -8.08 -13.59 -0.47
C LEU A 270 -9.16 -12.60 0.00
N LEU A 271 -10.04 -13.01 0.91
CA LEU A 271 -11.05 -12.16 1.51
C LEU A 271 -10.67 -11.73 2.92
N TRP A 272 -10.33 -12.69 3.82
CA TRP A 272 -10.04 -12.31 5.20
C TRP A 272 -8.84 -11.36 5.32
N VAL A 273 -7.83 -11.47 4.43
CA VAL A 273 -6.68 -10.55 4.43
C VAL A 273 -7.10 -9.11 4.17
N LEU A 274 -8.07 -8.89 3.27
CA LEU A 274 -8.57 -7.55 2.96
C LEU A 274 -9.44 -6.99 4.09
N HIS A 275 -10.32 -7.82 4.67
CA HIS A 275 -11.11 -7.43 5.84
C HIS A 275 -10.22 -7.16 7.05
N GLY A 276 -9.20 -8.00 7.27
CA GLY A 276 -8.20 -7.82 8.33
C GLY A 276 -7.40 -6.53 8.17
N GLY A 277 -6.93 -6.23 6.97
CA GLY A 277 -6.22 -4.98 6.69
C GLY A 277 -7.11 -3.75 6.91
N TYR A 278 -8.38 -3.80 6.47
CA TYR A 278 -9.32 -2.71 6.71
C TYR A 278 -9.66 -2.55 8.21
N LEU A 279 -9.82 -3.67 8.93
CA LEU A 279 -9.98 -3.68 10.39
C LEU A 279 -8.77 -3.05 11.08
N MET A 280 -7.56 -3.31 10.61
CA MET A 280 -6.34 -2.71 11.19
C MET A 280 -6.27 -1.20 11.00
N ILE A 281 -6.83 -0.64 9.93
CA ILE A 281 -7.01 0.81 9.80
C ILE A 281 -7.94 1.33 10.91
N ALA A 282 -9.07 0.66 11.13
CA ALA A 282 -10.00 1.04 12.21
C ALA A 282 -9.35 0.97 13.60
N LEU A 283 -8.63 -0.12 13.88
CA LEU A 283 -7.91 -0.30 15.15
C LEU A 283 -6.75 0.69 15.31
N GLY A 284 -6.09 1.09 14.22
CA GLY A 284 -5.07 2.14 14.24
C GLY A 284 -5.64 3.47 14.72
N PHE A 285 -6.81 3.89 14.21
CA PHE A 285 -7.49 5.09 14.70
C PHE A 285 -8.02 4.95 16.12
N LEU A 286 -8.46 3.75 16.52
CA LEU A 286 -8.84 3.48 17.91
C LEU A 286 -7.63 3.60 18.85
N LEU A 287 -6.48 3.02 18.50
CA LEU A 287 -5.24 3.17 19.26
C LEU A 287 -4.83 4.63 19.37
N ARG A 288 -4.92 5.39 18.28
CA ARG A 288 -4.66 6.83 18.31
C ARG A 288 -5.60 7.55 19.26
N ALA A 289 -6.89 7.27 19.22
CA ALA A 289 -7.86 7.85 20.12
C ALA A 289 -7.54 7.59 21.61
N LEU A 290 -6.95 6.43 21.91
CA LEU A 290 -6.63 6.00 23.27
C LEU A 290 -5.24 6.45 23.76
N LEU A 291 -4.40 7.05 22.90
CA LEU A 291 -3.03 7.46 23.27
C LEU A 291 -2.94 8.27 24.58
N PRO A 292 -3.82 9.29 24.83
CA PRO A 292 -3.70 10.09 26.05
C PRO A 292 -3.88 9.29 27.34
N TRP A 293 -4.63 8.18 27.29
CA TRP A 293 -4.94 7.35 28.45
C TRP A 293 -4.00 6.16 28.60
N LEU A 294 -3.49 5.60 27.49
CA LEU A 294 -2.65 4.40 27.52
C LEU A 294 -1.15 4.71 27.64
N GLN A 295 -0.75 5.97 27.51
CA GLN A 295 0.66 6.43 27.55
C GLN A 295 1.57 5.64 26.58
N LEU A 296 1.01 5.20 25.43
CA LEU A 296 1.73 4.46 24.42
C LEU A 296 2.46 5.41 23.46
N SER A 297 3.54 4.90 22.87
CA SER A 297 4.22 5.62 21.81
C SER A 297 3.30 5.84 20.58
N PRO A 298 3.27 7.05 19.98
CA PRO A 298 2.52 7.30 18.76
C PRO A 298 2.87 6.35 17.61
N PHE A 299 4.09 5.83 17.57
CA PHE A 299 4.50 4.86 16.55
C PHE A 299 3.65 3.58 16.55
N ILE A 300 2.96 3.25 17.64
CA ILE A 300 2.10 2.05 17.71
C ILE A 300 0.90 2.18 16.77
N TYR A 301 0.16 3.30 16.83
CA TYR A 301 -0.97 3.49 15.94
C TYR A 301 -0.52 3.64 14.47
N ILE A 302 0.61 4.32 14.23
CA ILE A 302 1.18 4.48 12.89
C ILE A 302 1.47 3.10 12.28
N HIS A 303 2.10 2.19 13.05
CA HIS A 303 2.40 0.85 12.55
C HIS A 303 1.17 -0.06 12.45
N ALA A 304 0.13 0.17 13.25
CA ALA A 304 -1.16 -0.47 13.02
C ALA A 304 -1.77 -0.06 11.67
N LEU A 305 -1.70 1.24 11.31
CA LEU A 305 -2.14 1.74 10.00
C LEU A 305 -1.25 1.23 8.86
N THR A 306 0.08 1.22 9.04
CA THR A 306 1.03 0.91 7.96
C THR A 306 1.29 -0.60 7.83
N VAL A 307 1.82 -1.28 8.83
CA VAL A 307 2.10 -2.72 8.78
C VAL A 307 0.78 -3.51 8.71
N GLY A 308 -0.19 -3.16 9.54
CA GLY A 308 -1.50 -3.80 9.57
C GLY A 308 -2.37 -3.42 8.39
N GLY A 309 -2.70 -2.13 8.26
CA GLY A 309 -3.60 -1.63 7.22
C GLY A 309 -2.99 -1.74 5.83
N ILE A 310 -1.95 -0.93 5.56
CA ILE A 310 -1.33 -0.85 4.24
C ILE A 310 -0.72 -2.21 3.84
N GLY A 311 0.04 -2.86 4.75
CA GLY A 311 0.70 -4.13 4.45
C GLY A 311 -0.27 -5.24 4.04
N LEU A 312 -1.31 -5.53 4.85
CA LEU A 312 -2.28 -6.58 4.54
C LEU A 312 -3.11 -6.26 3.30
N LEU A 313 -3.59 -5.01 3.17
CA LEU A 313 -4.38 -4.62 2.00
C LEU A 313 -3.58 -4.69 0.71
N THR A 314 -2.33 -4.21 0.71
CA THR A 314 -1.47 -4.25 -0.49
C THR A 314 -1.10 -5.67 -0.86
N LEU A 315 -0.64 -6.50 0.09
CA LEU A 315 -0.25 -7.89 -0.19
C LEU A 315 -1.46 -8.72 -0.67
N GLY A 316 -2.64 -8.52 -0.06
CA GLY A 316 -3.88 -9.18 -0.46
C GLY A 316 -4.34 -8.75 -1.87
N MET A 317 -4.36 -7.45 -2.15
CA MET A 317 -4.73 -6.90 -3.45
C MET A 317 -3.74 -7.30 -4.55
N MET A 318 -2.45 -7.21 -4.29
CA MET A 318 -1.41 -7.62 -5.24
C MET A 318 -1.56 -9.10 -5.60
N SER A 319 -1.80 -9.98 -4.62
CA SER A 319 -2.03 -11.41 -4.83
C SER A 319 -3.26 -11.67 -5.70
N ARG A 320 -4.38 -11.01 -5.38
CA ARG A 320 -5.63 -11.16 -6.12
C ARG A 320 -5.53 -10.63 -7.56
N VAL A 321 -4.94 -9.46 -7.74
CA VAL A 321 -4.76 -8.83 -9.06
C VAL A 321 -3.78 -9.65 -9.91
N ALA A 322 -2.68 -10.13 -9.31
CA ALA A 322 -1.73 -10.99 -10.00
C ALA A 322 -2.39 -12.27 -10.54
N LEU A 323 -3.25 -12.92 -9.78
CA LEU A 323 -4.02 -14.09 -10.25
C LEU A 323 -5.00 -13.73 -11.36
N GLY A 324 -5.92 -12.79 -11.09
CA GLY A 324 -7.03 -12.48 -11.97
C GLY A 324 -6.60 -11.89 -13.31
N HIS A 325 -5.63 -10.97 -13.31
CA HIS A 325 -5.19 -10.31 -14.56
C HIS A 325 -4.17 -11.12 -15.37
N THR A 326 -3.65 -12.21 -14.82
CA THR A 326 -2.78 -13.14 -15.58
C THR A 326 -3.51 -14.40 -16.06
N GLY A 327 -4.85 -14.44 -15.97
CA GLY A 327 -5.67 -15.56 -16.43
C GLY A 327 -5.59 -16.81 -15.54
N ARG A 328 -5.24 -16.64 -14.28
CA ARG A 328 -5.13 -17.73 -13.30
C ARG A 328 -6.36 -17.81 -12.40
N PRO A 329 -6.74 -19.02 -11.91
CA PRO A 329 -7.84 -19.15 -10.96
C PRO A 329 -7.60 -18.31 -9.70
N LEU A 330 -8.66 -17.71 -9.15
CA LEU A 330 -8.61 -16.96 -7.89
C LEU A 330 -8.53 -17.88 -6.67
N LYS A 331 -7.56 -18.81 -6.72
CA LYS A 331 -7.23 -19.72 -5.63
C LYS A 331 -5.82 -19.39 -5.13
N LEU A 332 -5.72 -19.01 -3.85
CA LEU A 332 -4.44 -18.62 -3.26
C LEU A 332 -3.48 -19.81 -3.22
N PRO A 333 -2.23 -19.67 -3.71
CA PRO A 333 -1.19 -20.69 -3.52
C PRO A 333 -0.89 -20.93 -2.05
N GLN A 334 -0.58 -22.17 -1.66
CA GLN A 334 -0.32 -22.52 -0.26
C GLN A 334 0.80 -21.69 0.37
N VAL A 335 1.86 -21.40 -0.39
CA VAL A 335 2.99 -20.55 0.05
C VAL A 335 2.52 -19.14 0.45
N MET A 336 1.50 -18.60 -0.23
CA MET A 336 0.97 -17.29 0.09
C MET A 336 0.14 -17.25 1.38
N HIS A 337 -0.38 -18.38 1.85
CA HIS A 337 -0.96 -18.47 3.20
C HIS A 337 0.12 -18.15 4.25
N LEU A 338 1.32 -18.74 4.08
CA LEU A 338 2.45 -18.45 4.95
C LEU A 338 2.83 -16.96 4.88
N ALA A 339 2.85 -16.35 3.67
CA ALA A 339 3.13 -14.94 3.52
C ALA A 339 2.15 -14.05 4.30
N PHE A 340 0.85 -14.36 4.27
CA PHE A 340 -0.15 -13.62 5.04
C PHE A 340 0.04 -13.79 6.55
N TYR A 341 0.36 -15.00 7.03
CA TYR A 341 0.66 -15.22 8.43
C TYR A 341 1.95 -14.54 8.88
N CYS A 342 3.00 -14.54 8.05
CA CYS A 342 4.22 -13.78 8.32
C CYS A 342 3.90 -12.29 8.55
N LEU A 343 3.06 -11.70 7.70
CA LEU A 343 2.69 -10.31 7.87
C LEU A 343 1.87 -10.05 9.14
N LEU A 344 1.00 -10.99 9.54
CA LEU A 344 0.31 -10.93 10.84
C LEU A 344 1.30 -11.01 12.01
N VAL A 345 2.32 -11.88 11.94
CA VAL A 345 3.36 -11.96 12.97
C VAL A 345 4.16 -10.65 13.02
N ALA A 346 4.54 -10.09 11.87
CA ALA A 346 5.20 -8.78 11.79
C ALA A 346 4.39 -7.69 12.50
N LEU A 347 3.08 -7.65 12.25
CA LEU A 347 2.14 -6.74 12.88
C LEU A 347 2.07 -6.96 14.41
N VAL A 348 1.92 -8.20 14.86
CA VAL A 348 1.85 -8.55 16.29
C VAL A 348 3.13 -8.10 17.01
N CYS A 349 4.30 -8.40 16.46
CA CYS A 349 5.58 -7.97 17.02
C CYS A 349 5.70 -6.44 17.07
N ARG A 350 5.25 -5.74 16.00
CA ARG A 350 5.43 -4.30 15.87
C ARG A 350 4.43 -3.46 16.67
N VAL A 351 3.22 -3.95 16.86
CA VAL A 351 2.13 -3.20 17.48
C VAL A 351 1.80 -3.74 18.86
N LEU A 352 1.42 -5.02 18.97
CA LEU A 352 0.90 -5.55 20.23
C LEU A 352 2.00 -5.83 21.25
N VAL A 353 3.08 -6.50 20.84
CA VAL A 353 4.13 -6.90 21.78
C VAL A 353 4.99 -5.71 22.17
N LEU A 354 5.34 -4.82 21.22
CA LEU A 354 6.12 -3.60 21.52
C LEU A 354 5.37 -2.60 22.40
N ALA A 355 4.04 -2.61 22.41
CA ALA A 355 3.25 -1.79 23.33
C ALA A 355 3.57 -2.08 24.80
N TRP A 356 3.92 -3.34 25.11
CA TRP A 356 4.13 -3.83 26.49
C TRP A 356 5.59 -4.23 26.75
N ILE A 357 6.29 -4.73 25.75
CA ILE A 357 7.64 -5.28 25.86
C ILE A 357 8.57 -4.54 24.90
N GLN A 358 9.24 -3.50 25.39
CA GLN A 358 10.17 -2.68 24.61
C GLN A 358 11.54 -3.38 24.46
N LYS A 359 11.62 -4.42 23.64
CA LYS A 359 12.86 -5.16 23.38
C LYS A 359 13.30 -5.02 21.90
N PRO A 360 14.59 -4.69 21.66
CA PRO A 360 15.09 -4.47 20.29
C PRO A 360 14.84 -5.62 19.32
N PHE A 361 14.95 -6.88 19.77
CA PHE A 361 14.73 -8.05 18.90
C PHE A 361 13.34 -8.10 18.27
N LEU A 362 12.32 -7.44 18.84
CA LEU A 362 10.98 -7.40 18.27
C LEU A 362 10.91 -6.54 17.00
N TYR A 363 11.75 -5.51 16.91
CA TYR A 363 11.91 -4.75 15.66
C TYR A 363 12.50 -5.63 14.57
N ASP A 364 13.53 -6.41 14.92
CA ASP A 364 14.19 -7.36 14.00
C ASP A 364 13.21 -8.45 13.53
N MET A 365 12.43 -9.03 14.46
CA MET A 365 11.41 -10.01 14.12
C MET A 365 10.36 -9.42 13.18
N SER A 366 9.86 -8.23 13.49
CA SER A 366 8.88 -7.57 12.62
C SER A 366 9.43 -7.34 11.22
N ALA A 367 10.66 -6.83 11.10
CA ALA A 367 11.33 -6.62 9.82
C ALA A 367 11.54 -7.95 9.07
N MET A 368 12.00 -8.98 9.74
CA MET A 368 12.22 -10.32 9.16
C MET A 368 10.91 -10.91 8.59
N PHE A 369 9.84 -10.88 9.37
CA PHE A 369 8.55 -11.44 8.92
C PHE A 369 7.91 -10.60 7.81
N TRP A 370 8.12 -9.27 7.79
CA TRP A 370 7.75 -8.43 6.65
C TRP A 370 8.53 -8.83 5.39
N MET A 371 9.85 -8.96 5.49
CA MET A 371 10.70 -9.40 4.37
C MET A 371 10.30 -10.79 3.86
N LEU A 372 10.01 -11.73 4.75
CA LEU A 372 9.52 -13.06 4.38
C LEU A 372 8.19 -12.97 3.63
N ALA A 373 7.23 -12.17 4.09
CA ALA A 373 5.93 -12.04 3.47
C ALA A 373 6.03 -11.54 2.02
N PHE A 374 6.77 -10.45 1.79
CA PHE A 374 6.94 -9.89 0.44
C PHE A 374 7.92 -10.72 -0.41
N GLY A 375 8.94 -11.34 0.17
CA GLY A 375 9.82 -12.29 -0.51
C GLY A 375 9.07 -13.51 -1.04
N LEU A 376 8.16 -14.08 -0.25
CA LEU A 376 7.30 -15.18 -0.68
C LEU A 376 6.34 -14.74 -1.81
N PHE A 377 5.86 -13.48 -1.79
CA PHE A 377 5.11 -12.93 -2.91
C PHE A 377 5.95 -12.90 -4.20
N VAL A 378 7.19 -12.39 -4.14
CA VAL A 378 8.10 -12.36 -5.30
C VAL A 378 8.29 -13.76 -5.85
N LEU A 379 8.71 -14.70 -5.01
CA LEU A 379 8.98 -16.09 -5.42
C LEU A 379 7.75 -16.78 -6.05
N THR A 380 6.55 -16.47 -5.53
CA THR A 380 5.30 -17.08 -5.99
C THR A 380 4.82 -16.48 -7.31
N TYR A 381 4.88 -15.15 -7.45
CA TYR A 381 4.22 -14.46 -8.55
C TYR A 381 5.15 -13.98 -9.67
N ILE A 382 6.48 -14.04 -9.50
CA ILE A 382 7.41 -13.64 -10.56
C ILE A 382 7.10 -14.36 -11.90
N PRO A 383 6.86 -15.70 -11.94
CA PRO A 383 6.53 -16.36 -13.21
C PRO A 383 5.24 -15.83 -13.85
N ALA A 384 4.24 -15.49 -13.02
CA ALA A 384 2.98 -14.95 -13.51
C ALA A 384 3.09 -13.52 -14.04
N LEU A 385 3.95 -12.70 -13.41
CA LEU A 385 4.11 -11.29 -13.74
C LEU A 385 4.97 -11.07 -14.97
N VAL A 386 5.96 -11.94 -15.22
CA VAL A 386 6.91 -11.79 -16.34
C VAL A 386 6.54 -12.61 -17.59
N SER A 387 5.54 -13.49 -17.49
CA SER A 387 5.12 -14.37 -18.59
C SER A 387 3.78 -13.92 -19.22
N PRO A 388 3.45 -14.34 -20.45
CA PRO A 388 2.13 -14.13 -21.05
C PRO A 388 0.99 -14.64 -20.18
N ARG A 389 -0.24 -14.24 -20.49
CA ARG A 389 -1.44 -14.72 -19.76
C ARG A 389 -1.62 -16.23 -19.98
N ALA A 390 -1.99 -16.93 -18.91
CA ALA A 390 -2.15 -18.39 -18.93
C ALA A 390 -3.36 -18.87 -19.76
N ASP A 391 -4.36 -18.01 -19.98
CA ASP A 391 -5.59 -18.30 -20.74
C ASP A 391 -5.52 -17.92 -22.23
N LYS A 392 -4.36 -17.45 -22.71
CA LYS A 392 -4.14 -17.04 -24.12
C LYS A 392 -2.98 -17.77 -24.79
N GLY A 393 -2.42 -18.78 -24.11
CA GLY A 393 -1.33 -19.61 -24.61
C GLY A 393 -1.80 -20.98 -25.06
#